data_c59972bf2c825444bdc7400b2e1c7687
#
_entry.id   c59972bf2c825444bdc7400b2e1c7687
#
_cell.length_a   1.000
_cell.length_b   1.000
_cell.length_c   1.000
_cell.angle_alpha   90.00
_cell.angle_beta   90.00
_cell.angle_gamma   90.00
#
_symmetry.space_group_name_H-M   'P 1'
#
loop_
_entity.id
_entity.type
_entity.pdbx_description
1 polymer ?
#
loop_
_entity_poly.entity_id
_entity_poly.type
_entity_poly.pdbx_seq_one_letter_code
_entity_poly.pdbx_strand_id
1 'polypeptide(L)'
;MDGMRDLLKKNLARTLERLPDADRLGAAWTLACGKAMADRGEIVSFAGGVVEVEVRDAAWLDQMRSMRAVLESELARIAGVRIVAIHFELKRPRPETMR
;
A
#
# COMPACT_ATOMS: atom_id res chain seq x y z
N MET A 1 28.96 -8.84 -23.07
CA MET A 1 28.79 -9.34 -21.94
C MET A 1 27.65 -8.78 -21.28
N ASP A 2 27.20 -9.48 -20.57
CA ASP A 2 26.03 -9.11 -19.98
C ASP A 2 26.18 -8.41 -18.72
N GLY A 3 27.40 -8.07 -18.38
CA GLY A 3 27.64 -7.45 -17.10
C GLY A 3 26.82 -6.23 -16.90
N MET A 4 26.82 -5.36 -17.90
CA MET A 4 26.08 -4.13 -17.74
C MET A 4 24.60 -4.38 -17.75
N ARG A 5 24.19 -5.26 -18.62
CA ARG A 5 22.80 -5.58 -18.68
C ARG A 5 22.34 -6.27 -17.41
N ASP A 6 23.15 -7.19 -16.91
CA ASP A 6 22.86 -7.84 -15.67
C ASP A 6 22.83 -6.85 -14.53
N LEU A 7 23.74 -5.91 -14.58
CA LEU A 7 23.79 -4.90 -13.55
C LEU A 7 22.55 -4.05 -13.58
N LEU A 8 22.09 -3.69 -14.76
CA LEU A 8 20.89 -2.92 -14.88
C LEU A 8 19.69 -3.72 -14.42
N LYS A 9 19.64 -4.97 -14.78
CA LYS A 9 18.57 -5.82 -14.32
C LYS A 9 18.59 -5.96 -12.82
N LYS A 10 19.76 -6.21 -12.28
CA LYS A 10 19.87 -6.33 -10.84
C LYS A 10 19.60 -5.03 -10.15
N ASN A 11 20.07 -3.95 -10.71
CA ASN A 11 19.79 -2.65 -10.12
C ASN A 11 18.32 -2.32 -10.19
N LEU A 12 17.70 -2.68 -11.30
CA LEU A 12 16.28 -2.44 -11.43
C LEU A 12 15.51 -3.29 -10.42
N ALA A 13 15.88 -4.55 -10.31
CA ALA A 13 15.23 -5.41 -9.34
C ALA A 13 15.48 -4.92 -7.94
N ARG A 14 16.70 -4.50 -7.66
CA ARG A 14 17.00 -3.96 -6.36
C ARG A 14 16.28 -2.65 -6.11
N THR A 15 16.18 -1.85 -7.15
CA THR A 15 15.45 -0.61 -7.03
C THR A 15 14.01 -0.89 -6.72
N LEU A 16 13.43 -1.89 -7.39
CA LEU A 16 12.07 -2.28 -7.10
C LEU A 16 11.95 -2.84 -5.69
N GLU A 17 12.95 -3.61 -5.27
CA GLU A 17 12.96 -4.13 -3.91
C GLU A 17 13.16 -3.03 -2.91
N ARG A 18 13.91 -2.00 -3.30
CA ARG A 18 14.18 -0.89 -2.42
C ARG A 18 13.15 0.19 -2.48
N LEU A 19 12.32 0.14 -3.51
CA LEU A 19 11.20 1.05 -3.48
C LEU A 19 10.55 0.87 -2.14
N PRO A 20 10.16 1.94 -1.51
CA PRO A 20 9.43 1.77 -0.27
C PRO A 20 8.35 0.75 -0.49
N ASP A 21 8.27 -0.21 0.41
CA ASP A 21 7.26 -1.24 0.26
C ASP A 21 5.88 -0.60 0.13
N ALA A 22 5.71 0.57 0.69
CA ALA A 22 4.46 1.29 0.57
C ALA A 22 4.13 1.60 -0.90
N ASP A 23 5.16 1.90 -1.71
CA ASP A 23 4.93 2.18 -3.13
C ASP A 23 4.50 0.92 -3.87
N ARG A 24 5.14 -0.20 -3.55
CA ARG A 24 4.76 -1.47 -4.15
C ARG A 24 3.36 -1.85 -3.74
N LEU A 25 3.07 -1.67 -2.47
CA LEU A 25 1.75 -1.97 -1.95
C LEU A 25 0.71 -1.05 -2.55
N GLY A 26 1.09 0.22 -2.76
CA GLY A 26 0.17 1.16 -3.40
C GLY A 26 -0.23 0.70 -4.78
N ALA A 27 0.72 0.18 -5.55
CA ALA A 27 0.40 -0.33 -6.88
C ALA A 27 -0.49 -1.57 -6.80
N ALA A 28 -0.25 -2.42 -5.81
CA ALA A 28 -1.02 -3.64 -5.65
C ALA A 28 -2.39 -3.37 -5.02
N TRP A 29 -2.52 -2.25 -4.34
CA TRP A 29 -3.74 -1.92 -3.59
C TRP A 29 -4.97 -1.89 -4.48
N THR A 30 -4.84 -1.26 -5.65
CA THR A 30 -5.95 -1.18 -6.58
C THR A 30 -6.39 -2.56 -7.04
N LEU A 31 -5.42 -3.45 -7.24
CA LEU A 31 -5.74 -4.81 -7.65
C LEU A 31 -6.39 -5.59 -6.51
N ALA A 32 -5.96 -5.32 -5.30
CA ALA A 32 -6.46 -6.04 -4.14
C ALA A 32 -7.89 -5.66 -3.80
N CYS A 33 -8.21 -4.38 -3.90
CA CYS A 33 -9.51 -3.92 -3.42
C CYS A 33 -10.42 -3.36 -4.50
N GLY A 34 -9.91 -3.19 -5.72
CA GLY A 34 -10.72 -2.62 -6.78
C GLY A 34 -10.67 -1.11 -6.79
N LYS A 35 -10.99 -0.54 -7.93
CA LYS A 35 -10.79 0.89 -8.13
C LYS A 35 -11.63 1.74 -7.18
N ALA A 36 -12.88 1.35 -6.97
CA ALA A 36 -13.75 2.17 -6.14
C ALA A 36 -13.21 2.28 -4.72
N MET A 37 -12.79 1.15 -4.16
CA MET A 37 -12.27 1.16 -2.80
C MET A 37 -10.90 1.81 -2.76
N ALA A 38 -10.07 1.56 -3.79
CA ALA A 38 -8.74 2.15 -3.83
C ALA A 38 -8.79 3.66 -3.94
N ASP A 39 -9.83 4.20 -4.56
CA ASP A 39 -9.99 5.64 -4.66
C ASP A 39 -10.34 6.26 -3.31
N ARG A 40 -10.84 5.47 -2.38
CA ARG A 40 -11.27 5.98 -1.09
C ARG A 40 -10.26 5.76 0.02
N GLY A 41 -9.29 4.88 -0.21
CA GLY A 41 -8.28 4.62 0.79
C GLY A 41 -6.91 4.60 0.15
N GLU A 42 -5.94 5.13 0.87
CA GLU A 42 -4.59 5.27 0.34
C GLU A 42 -3.59 4.72 1.34
N ILE A 43 -2.67 3.90 0.86
CA ILE A 43 -1.59 3.40 1.71
C ILE A 43 -0.61 4.54 1.92
N VAL A 44 -0.37 4.87 3.16
CA VAL A 44 0.52 5.97 3.49
C VAL A 44 1.82 5.53 4.14
N SER A 45 1.87 4.30 4.66
CA SER A 45 3.13 3.81 5.21
C SER A 45 3.10 2.31 5.35
N PHE A 46 4.29 1.74 5.43
CA PHE A 46 4.46 0.33 5.69
C PHE A 46 5.73 0.17 6.52
N ALA A 47 5.60 -0.39 7.68
CA ALA A 47 6.74 -0.62 8.54
C ALA A 47 6.44 -1.81 9.43
N GLY A 48 7.45 -2.69 9.57
CA GLY A 48 7.30 -3.84 10.45
C GLY A 48 6.15 -4.75 10.07
N GLY A 49 5.82 -4.81 8.79
CA GLY A 49 4.72 -5.64 8.33
C GLY A 49 3.36 -5.01 8.50
N VAL A 50 3.29 -3.79 9.01
CA VAL A 50 2.03 -3.11 9.23
C VAL A 50 1.82 -2.07 8.15
N VAL A 51 0.71 -2.17 7.45
CA VAL A 51 0.32 -1.23 6.41
C VAL A 51 -0.64 -0.23 7.03
N GLU A 52 -0.40 1.05 6.79
CA GLU A 52 -1.32 2.08 7.27
C GLU A 52 -2.04 2.68 6.09
N VAL A 53 -3.35 2.72 6.18
CA VAL A 53 -4.22 3.21 5.13
C VAL A 53 -5.05 4.36 5.66
N GLU A 54 -5.02 5.48 4.95
CA GLU A 54 -5.89 6.59 5.27
C GLU A 54 -7.12 6.52 4.39
N VAL A 55 -8.27 6.63 5.00
CA VAL A 55 -9.55 6.48 4.31
C VAL A 55 -10.27 7.82 4.34
N ARG A 56 -10.90 8.15 3.25
CA ARG A 56 -11.46 9.50 3.09
C ARG A 56 -12.77 9.73 3.83
N ASP A 57 -13.54 8.68 4.03
CA ASP A 57 -14.79 8.88 4.74
C ASP A 57 -15.11 7.69 5.63
N ALA A 58 -15.97 7.94 6.58
CA ALA A 58 -16.25 6.97 7.63
C ALA A 58 -16.96 5.73 7.13
N ALA A 59 -17.80 5.90 6.12
CA ALA A 59 -18.53 4.74 5.58
C ALA A 59 -17.57 3.76 4.93
N TRP A 60 -16.60 4.29 4.16
CA TRP A 60 -15.61 3.43 3.56
C TRP A 60 -14.66 2.85 4.59
N LEU A 61 -14.39 3.60 5.65
CA LEU A 61 -13.56 3.09 6.73
C LEU A 61 -14.18 1.83 7.34
N ASP A 62 -15.47 1.88 7.63
CA ASP A 62 -16.16 0.73 8.17
C ASP A 62 -16.15 -0.43 7.20
N GLN A 63 -16.38 -0.14 5.93
CA GLN A 63 -16.39 -1.16 4.91
C GLN A 63 -15.03 -1.84 4.82
N MET A 64 -13.97 -1.06 4.79
CA MET A 64 -12.64 -1.60 4.69
C MET A 64 -12.25 -2.41 5.91
N ARG A 65 -12.65 -1.93 7.09
CA ARG A 65 -12.37 -2.67 8.31
C ARG A 65 -13.05 -4.03 8.31
N SER A 66 -14.25 -4.09 7.78
CA SER A 66 -14.97 -5.36 7.74
C SER A 66 -14.31 -6.34 6.77
N MET A 67 -13.52 -5.82 5.83
CA MET A 67 -12.83 -6.66 4.85
C MET A 67 -11.36 -6.81 5.16
N ARG A 68 -10.94 -6.42 6.35
CA ARG A 68 -9.52 -6.36 6.66
C ARG A 68 -8.78 -7.67 6.39
N ALA A 69 -9.31 -8.78 6.84
CA ALA A 69 -8.61 -10.05 6.67
C ALA A 69 -8.43 -10.40 5.19
N VAL A 70 -9.47 -10.18 4.41
CA VAL A 70 -9.40 -10.43 2.98
C VAL A 70 -8.39 -9.51 2.32
N LEU A 71 -8.43 -8.23 2.69
CA LEU A 71 -7.52 -7.26 2.11
C LEU A 71 -6.08 -7.55 2.48
N GLU A 72 -5.84 -7.94 3.73
CA GLU A 72 -4.49 -8.32 4.15
C GLU A 72 -3.96 -9.47 3.32
N SER A 73 -4.79 -10.49 3.14
CA SER A 73 -4.39 -11.67 2.41
C SER A 73 -4.13 -11.37 0.94
N GLU A 74 -5.06 -10.65 0.31
CA GLU A 74 -4.95 -10.35 -1.11
C GLU A 74 -3.79 -9.40 -1.38
N LEU A 75 -3.63 -8.40 -0.54
CA LEU A 75 -2.56 -7.44 -0.74
C LEU A 75 -1.21 -8.12 -0.59
N ALA A 76 -1.07 -8.96 0.43
CA ALA A 76 0.18 -9.69 0.63
C ALA A 76 0.49 -10.58 -0.57
N ARG A 77 -0.53 -11.23 -1.09
CA ARG A 77 -0.35 -12.14 -2.22
C ARG A 77 0.05 -11.37 -3.47
N ILE A 78 -0.64 -10.30 -3.77
CA ILE A 78 -0.40 -9.55 -5.00
C ILE A 78 0.92 -8.80 -4.94
N ALA A 79 1.19 -8.14 -3.82
CA ALA A 79 2.42 -7.37 -3.69
C ALA A 79 3.64 -8.22 -3.41
N GLY A 80 3.44 -9.46 -2.95
CA GLY A 80 4.55 -10.32 -2.59
C GLY A 80 5.27 -9.82 -1.36
N VAL A 81 4.55 -9.22 -0.44
CA VAL A 81 5.12 -8.63 0.77
C VAL A 81 4.43 -9.27 1.96
N ARG A 82 5.21 -9.54 3.00
CA ARG A 82 4.62 -10.09 4.22
C ARG A 82 3.89 -9.00 4.97
N ILE A 83 2.63 -9.23 5.21
CA ILE A 83 1.79 -8.26 5.90
C ILE A 83 1.30 -8.87 7.20
N VAL A 84 1.58 -8.17 8.29
CA VAL A 84 1.12 -8.58 9.62
C VAL A 84 -0.26 -8.03 9.89
N ALA A 85 -0.48 -6.79 9.48
CA ALA A 85 -1.77 -6.16 9.73
C ALA A 85 -1.94 -4.94 8.83
N ILE A 86 -3.18 -4.58 8.58
CA ILE A 86 -3.51 -3.32 7.96
C ILE A 86 -4.27 -2.49 8.97
N HIS A 87 -3.80 -1.27 9.19
CA HIS A 87 -4.49 -0.32 10.07
C HIS A 87 -5.17 0.72 9.21
N PHE A 88 -6.44 0.93 9.43
CA PHE A 88 -7.21 1.91 8.69
C PHE A 88 -7.52 3.09 9.60
N GLU A 89 -7.29 4.28 9.10
CA GLU A 89 -7.60 5.50 9.83
C GLU A 89 -8.31 6.48 8.94
N LEU A 90 -9.19 7.23 9.52
CA LEU A 90 -9.86 8.28 8.77
C LEU A 90 -8.87 9.39 8.49
N LYS A 91 -8.81 9.81 7.25
CA LYS A 91 -7.91 10.88 6.88
C LYS A 91 -8.36 12.17 7.50
N ARG A 92 -7.47 12.84 8.21
CA ARG A 92 -7.79 14.11 8.84
C ARG A 92 -7.58 15.24 7.86
N PRO A 93 -8.45 16.23 7.88
CA PRO A 93 -8.21 17.42 7.08
C PRO A 93 -6.92 18.08 7.58
N ARG A 94 -6.12 18.58 6.67
CA ARG A 94 -4.94 19.28 7.06
C ARG A 94 -5.30 20.53 7.81
N PRO A 95 -4.61 20.81 8.91
CA PRO A 95 -4.82 22.12 9.54
C PRO A 95 -4.27 23.12 8.55
N GLU A 96 -5.07 23.94 8.15
CA GLU A 96 -4.58 24.84 7.22
C GLU A 96 -3.92 25.92 7.87
N THR A 97 -3.71 26.03 8.16
CA THR A 97 -3.31 26.75 8.50
C THR A 97 -2.76 27.59 8.45
N MET A 98 -2.82 27.45 8.42
CA MET A 98 -2.54 27.88 8.36
C MET A 98 -2.17 28.66 8.15
N ARG A 99 -2.15 29.05 8.09
CA ARG A 99 -2.03 29.62 7.84
C ARG A 99 -1.94 30.20 8.06
#